data_3877c019de78ce3d0ba64c50a09033c9
#
_entry.id   3877c019de78ce3d0ba64c50a09033c9
#
_cell.length_a   1.000
_cell.length_b   1.000
_cell.length_c   1.000
_cell.angle_alpha   90.00
_cell.angle_beta   90.00
_cell.angle_gamma   90.00
#
_symmetry.space_group_name_H-M   'P 1'
#
loop_
_entity.id
_entity.type
_entity.pdbx_description
1 polymer ?
#
loop_
_entity_poly.entity_id
_entity_poly.type
_entity_poly.pdbx_seq_one_letter_code
_entity_poly.pdbx_strand_id
1 'polypeptide(L)'
;MQSAAALTVTTAWAVAAPAAADDDVIEIGAHCPSSELGNASTTSAGTSVRCLAAEDGGFKWVADTGATGIIGDLQKQGFSVTIDRIGARALSDCRVTGVRNPVTVTQIIDDPVGPHSATPLKTITLSKTISVSLDCT
;
A
#
# COMPACT_ATOMS: atom_id res chain seq x y z
N MET A 1 50.49 -21.75 -47.77
CA MET A 1 49.86 -20.53 -47.28
C MET A 1 48.52 -20.84 -46.71
N GLN A 2 48.40 -20.89 -45.42
CA GLN A 2 47.15 -21.20 -44.75
C GLN A 2 46.63 -19.92 -44.13
N SER A 3 45.48 -19.48 -44.58
CA SER A 3 44.76 -18.41 -43.96
C SER A 3 43.93 -19.00 -42.80
N ALA A 4 44.37 -18.75 -41.58
CA ALA A 4 43.59 -19.06 -40.43
C ALA A 4 42.44 -18.03 -40.31
N ALA A 5 41.23 -18.43 -40.61
CA ALA A 5 40.06 -17.65 -40.29
C ALA A 5 39.81 -17.74 -38.79
N ALA A 6 40.08 -16.69 -38.06
CA ALA A 6 39.71 -16.57 -36.68
C ALA A 6 38.20 -16.35 -36.60
N LEU A 7 37.48 -17.39 -36.22
CA LEU A 7 36.08 -17.27 -35.82
C LEU A 7 35.99 -16.59 -34.47
N THR A 8 35.75 -15.32 -34.46
CA THR A 8 35.37 -14.63 -33.24
C THR A 8 33.92 -14.98 -32.89
N VAL A 9 33.76 -15.90 -31.97
CA VAL A 9 32.45 -16.14 -31.40
C VAL A 9 32.16 -14.99 -30.43
N THR A 10 31.42 -14.02 -30.89
CA THR A 10 30.83 -13.01 -30.00
C THR A 10 29.68 -13.65 -29.28
N THR A 11 29.91 -14.11 -28.07
CA THR A 11 28.85 -14.47 -27.17
C THR A 11 28.13 -13.18 -26.76
N ALA A 12 27.02 -12.89 -27.42
CA ALA A 12 26.13 -11.87 -26.94
C ALA A 12 25.50 -12.35 -25.64
N TRP A 13 25.94 -11.81 -24.55
CA TRP A 13 25.28 -11.98 -23.27
C TRP A 13 24.01 -11.17 -23.31
N ALA A 14 22.90 -11.81 -23.64
CA ALA A 14 21.60 -11.22 -23.42
C ALA A 14 21.40 -11.18 -21.90
N VAL A 15 21.68 -10.03 -21.31
CA VAL A 15 21.27 -9.77 -19.95
C VAL A 15 19.76 -9.61 -20.01
N ALA A 16 19.05 -10.66 -19.67
CA ALA A 16 17.61 -10.55 -19.44
C ALA A 16 17.42 -9.56 -18.30
N ALA A 17 16.83 -8.41 -18.58
CA ALA A 17 16.42 -7.48 -17.55
C ALA A 17 15.57 -8.25 -16.54
N PRO A 18 15.86 -8.17 -15.23
CA PRO A 18 15.04 -8.85 -14.25
C PRO A 18 13.61 -8.36 -14.37
N ALA A 19 12.67 -9.29 -14.48
CA ALA A 19 11.23 -9.01 -14.59
C ALA A 19 10.67 -8.23 -13.38
N ALA A 20 11.44 -8.12 -12.31
CA ALA A 20 11.13 -7.35 -11.11
C ALA A 20 11.17 -5.83 -11.31
N ALA A 21 11.67 -5.32 -12.42
CA ALA A 21 11.70 -3.89 -12.69
C ALA A 21 10.29 -3.30 -12.95
N ASP A 22 9.29 -4.15 -13.18
CA ASP A 22 7.92 -3.73 -13.46
C ASP A 22 7.15 -3.37 -12.18
N ASP A 23 7.67 -3.77 -11.01
CA ASP A 23 7.01 -3.57 -9.72
C ASP A 23 7.25 -2.16 -9.16
N ASP A 24 8.13 -1.40 -9.75
CA ASP A 24 8.53 -0.09 -9.26
C ASP A 24 7.73 1.07 -9.85
N VAL A 25 6.73 0.78 -10.66
CA VAL A 25 5.86 1.84 -11.19
C VAL A 25 4.88 2.23 -10.12
N ILE A 26 5.16 3.35 -9.48
CA ILE A 26 4.28 3.91 -8.45
C ILE A 26 3.21 4.74 -9.15
N GLU A 27 1.98 4.28 -9.02
CA GLU A 27 0.80 4.97 -9.52
C GLU A 27 -0.30 4.97 -8.47
N ILE A 28 -1.20 5.94 -8.55
CA ILE A 28 -2.37 5.99 -7.67
C ILE A 28 -3.22 4.74 -7.89
N GLY A 29 -3.49 4.01 -6.82
CA GLY A 29 -4.25 2.75 -6.84
C GLY A 29 -3.40 1.49 -7.03
N ALA A 30 -2.12 1.61 -7.36
CA ALA A 30 -1.21 0.48 -7.43
C ALA A 30 -0.89 -0.05 -6.03
N HIS A 31 -0.61 -1.35 -5.93
CA HIS A 31 -0.21 -1.95 -4.68
C HIS A 31 1.14 -1.41 -4.20
N CYS A 32 1.25 -1.22 -2.90
CA CYS A 32 2.52 -0.96 -2.24
C CYS A 32 2.82 -2.08 -1.24
N PRO A 33 4.11 -2.39 -0.99
CA PRO A 33 4.47 -3.39 -0.01
C PRO A 33 4.15 -2.91 1.42
N SER A 34 3.86 -3.84 2.32
CA SER A 34 3.54 -3.52 3.71
C SER A 34 4.67 -2.79 4.44
N SER A 35 5.91 -2.99 4.01
CA SER A 35 7.09 -2.29 4.53
C SER A 35 7.08 -0.80 4.20
N GLU A 36 6.34 -0.39 3.20
CA GLU A 36 6.21 1.00 2.75
C GLU A 36 5.02 1.73 3.41
N LEU A 37 4.25 1.06 4.24
CA LEU A 37 3.08 1.65 4.90
C LEU A 37 3.42 2.98 5.56
N GLY A 38 2.71 4.03 5.19
CA GLY A 38 2.92 5.38 5.68
C GLY A 38 4.01 6.16 4.97
N ASN A 39 4.81 5.53 4.13
CA ASN A 39 5.87 6.20 3.40
C ASN A 39 5.30 7.00 2.23
N ALA A 40 5.92 8.16 2.00
CA ALA A 40 5.60 9.00 0.86
C ALA A 40 6.47 8.63 -0.33
N SER A 41 5.94 8.79 -1.52
CA SER A 41 6.65 8.64 -2.77
C SER A 41 6.07 9.56 -3.83
N THR A 42 6.56 9.45 -5.05
CA THR A 42 6.12 10.28 -6.17
C THR A 42 5.84 9.37 -7.36
N THR A 43 4.73 9.60 -8.04
CA THR A 43 4.40 8.89 -9.29
C THR A 43 5.29 9.37 -10.43
N SER A 44 5.27 8.64 -11.54
CA SER A 44 5.98 9.05 -12.77
C SER A 44 5.47 10.39 -13.30
N ALA A 45 4.24 10.77 -13.00
CA ALA A 45 3.65 12.06 -13.36
C ALA A 45 4.00 13.20 -12.39
N GLY A 46 4.77 12.92 -11.33
CA GLY A 46 5.16 13.91 -10.33
C GLY A 46 4.16 14.14 -9.21
N THR A 47 3.14 13.30 -9.08
CA THR A 47 2.14 13.40 -8.03
C THR A 47 2.64 12.75 -6.75
N SER A 48 2.54 13.47 -5.63
CA SER A 48 2.88 12.92 -4.32
C SER A 48 1.85 11.88 -3.90
N VAL A 49 2.33 10.72 -3.47
CA VAL A 49 1.51 9.61 -3.01
C VAL A 49 2.03 9.07 -1.67
N ARG A 50 1.16 8.35 -0.98
CA ARG A 50 1.49 7.68 0.27
C ARG A 50 0.90 6.28 0.27
N CYS A 51 1.65 5.34 0.80
CA CYS A 51 1.19 3.96 0.94
C CYS A 51 0.24 3.84 2.13
N LEU A 52 -0.98 3.45 1.90
CA LEU A 52 -2.01 3.29 2.93
C LEU A 52 -2.65 1.91 2.88
N ALA A 53 -3.20 1.50 4.02
CA ALA A 53 -4.00 0.29 4.09
C ALA A 53 -5.31 0.47 3.32
N ALA A 54 -5.69 -0.55 2.55
CA ALA A 54 -6.92 -0.61 1.79
C ALA A 54 -7.96 -1.51 2.47
N GLU A 55 -9.21 -1.39 2.06
CA GLU A 55 -10.32 -2.16 2.66
C GLU A 55 -10.23 -3.67 2.39
N ASP A 56 -9.54 -4.07 1.33
CA ASP A 56 -9.32 -5.48 0.97
C ASP A 56 -8.23 -6.17 1.79
N GLY A 57 -7.67 -5.48 2.77
CA GLY A 57 -6.55 -5.97 3.59
C GLY A 57 -5.18 -5.77 2.98
N GLY A 58 -5.09 -5.26 1.75
CA GLY A 58 -3.85 -4.91 1.07
C GLY A 58 -3.42 -3.47 1.35
N PHE A 59 -2.38 -3.05 0.64
CA PHE A 59 -1.84 -1.69 0.72
C PHE A 59 -1.77 -1.09 -0.68
N LYS A 60 -2.12 0.18 -0.78
CA LYS A 60 -2.17 0.89 -2.07
C LYS A 60 -1.59 2.29 -1.95
N TRP A 61 -1.03 2.75 -3.06
CA TRP A 61 -0.62 4.14 -3.19
C TRP A 61 -1.83 5.02 -3.40
N VAL A 62 -2.01 6.01 -2.53
CA VAL A 62 -3.07 7.01 -2.64
C VAL A 62 -2.46 8.39 -2.76
N ALA A 63 -3.19 9.34 -3.36
CA ALA A 63 -2.75 10.72 -3.44
C ALA A 63 -2.51 11.29 -2.03
N ASP A 64 -1.35 11.90 -1.80
CA ASP A 64 -1.02 12.55 -0.53
C ASP A 64 -1.62 13.94 -0.51
N THR A 65 -2.79 14.07 0.09
CA THR A 65 -3.55 15.31 0.21
C THR A 65 -3.37 15.99 1.57
N GLY A 66 -2.34 15.60 2.32
CA GLY A 66 -2.08 16.08 3.65
C GLY A 66 -2.79 15.27 4.74
N ALA A 67 -2.59 15.66 5.99
CA ALA A 67 -3.09 14.90 7.14
C ALA A 67 -4.61 14.69 7.10
N THR A 68 -5.37 15.74 6.82
CA THR A 68 -6.83 15.66 6.74
C THR A 68 -7.29 14.70 5.65
N GLY A 69 -6.68 14.77 4.48
CA GLY A 69 -7.02 13.89 3.36
C GLY A 69 -6.66 12.44 3.64
N ILE A 70 -5.49 12.17 4.20
CA ILE A 70 -5.04 10.82 4.55
C ILE A 70 -5.97 10.19 5.60
N ILE A 71 -6.32 10.93 6.64
CA ILE A 71 -7.24 10.46 7.67
C ILE A 71 -8.61 10.18 7.05
N GLY A 72 -9.10 11.06 6.19
CA GLY A 72 -10.37 10.88 5.49
C GLY A 72 -10.38 9.65 4.59
N ASP A 73 -9.30 9.39 3.87
CA ASP A 73 -9.17 8.19 3.02
C ASP A 73 -9.19 6.91 3.84
N LEU A 74 -8.48 6.88 4.98
CA LEU A 74 -8.50 5.74 5.89
C LEU A 74 -9.90 5.50 6.47
N GLN A 75 -10.60 6.55 6.82
CA GLN A 75 -11.99 6.45 7.32
C GLN A 75 -12.93 5.90 6.25
N LYS A 76 -12.75 6.30 4.99
CA LYS A 76 -13.51 5.75 3.86
C LYS A 76 -13.26 4.25 3.66
N GLN A 77 -12.05 3.78 3.99
CA GLN A 77 -11.71 2.36 3.97
C GLN A 77 -12.29 1.59 5.17
N GLY A 78 -12.99 2.25 6.05
CA GLY A 78 -13.62 1.66 7.22
C GLY A 78 -12.75 1.61 8.47
N PHE A 79 -11.59 2.28 8.47
CA PHE A 79 -10.73 2.33 9.63
C PHE A 79 -11.18 3.36 10.66
N SER A 80 -11.13 2.98 11.94
CA SER A 80 -11.11 3.93 13.05
C SER A 80 -9.67 4.41 13.23
N VAL A 81 -9.45 5.69 13.06
CA VAL A 81 -8.11 6.28 13.04
C VAL A 81 -7.76 6.80 14.42
N THR A 82 -6.67 6.30 14.99
CA THR A 82 -6.05 6.86 16.18
C THR A 82 -4.95 7.85 15.75
N ILE A 83 -5.00 9.05 16.28
CA ILE A 83 -4.09 10.12 15.91
C ILE A 83 -3.10 10.35 17.02
N ASP A 84 -1.80 10.17 16.73
CA ASP A 84 -0.70 10.56 17.58
C ASP A 84 -0.06 11.82 17.00
N ARG A 85 -0.12 12.92 17.71
CA ARG A 85 0.42 14.16 17.17
C ARG A 85 1.38 14.85 18.11
N ILE A 86 2.34 15.51 17.52
CA ILE A 86 3.28 16.41 18.20
C ILE A 86 2.98 17.83 17.74
N GLY A 87 2.82 18.76 18.68
CA GLY A 87 2.50 20.15 18.38
C GLY A 87 1.02 20.46 18.43
N ALA A 88 0.68 21.71 18.25
CA ALA A 88 -0.67 22.23 18.48
C ALA A 88 -1.27 22.92 17.25
N ARG A 89 -0.65 22.83 16.08
CA ARG A 89 -1.20 23.40 14.85
C ARG A 89 -2.51 22.71 14.47
N ALA A 90 -3.29 23.40 13.66
CA ALA A 90 -4.50 22.82 13.08
C ALA A 90 -4.17 21.56 12.27
N LEU A 91 -5.08 20.60 12.26
CA LEU A 91 -4.88 19.31 11.57
C LEU A 91 -4.52 19.48 10.09
N SER A 92 -5.09 20.50 9.43
CA SER A 92 -4.80 20.80 8.03
C SER A 92 -3.35 21.23 7.77
N ASP A 93 -2.66 21.70 8.80
CA ASP A 93 -1.27 22.16 8.72
C ASP A 93 -0.27 21.11 9.20
N CYS A 94 -0.76 19.95 9.62
CA CYS A 94 0.07 18.86 10.08
C CYS A 94 0.65 18.06 8.93
N ARG A 95 1.85 17.53 9.15
CA ARG A 95 2.49 16.59 8.24
C ARG A 95 2.31 15.16 8.75
N VAL A 96 1.93 14.26 7.88
CA VAL A 96 1.90 12.82 8.21
C VAL A 96 3.32 12.31 8.26
N THR A 97 3.74 11.80 9.41
CA THR A 97 5.07 11.22 9.62
C THR A 97 5.07 9.71 9.58
N GLY A 98 3.92 9.08 9.78
CA GLY A 98 3.81 7.64 9.70
C GLY A 98 2.37 7.15 9.79
N VAL A 99 2.14 5.99 9.24
CA VAL A 99 0.89 5.23 9.37
C VAL A 99 1.30 3.84 9.82
N ARG A 100 0.71 3.34 10.90
CA ARG A 100 1.14 2.09 11.51
C ARG A 100 -0.01 1.32 12.14
N ASN A 101 0.27 0.05 12.46
CA ASN A 101 -0.62 -0.83 13.19
C ASN A 101 -2.02 -0.97 12.58
N PRO A 102 -2.13 -1.29 11.28
CA PRO A 102 -3.43 -1.65 10.73
C PRO A 102 -3.89 -2.96 11.37
N VAL A 103 -4.99 -2.92 12.10
CA VAL A 103 -5.57 -4.09 12.77
C VAL A 103 -6.99 -4.27 12.26
N THR A 104 -7.27 -5.45 11.74
CA THR A 104 -8.61 -5.86 11.35
C THR A 104 -9.04 -7.03 12.23
N VAL A 105 -10.11 -6.86 12.97
CA VAL A 105 -10.69 -7.91 13.79
C VAL A 105 -11.86 -8.50 13.04
N THR A 106 -11.79 -9.78 12.76
CA THR A 106 -12.82 -10.53 12.05
C THR A 106 -13.39 -11.63 12.93
N GLN A 107 -14.60 -12.03 12.62
CA GLN A 107 -15.28 -13.17 13.27
C GLN A 107 -15.85 -14.06 12.19
N ILE A 108 -15.73 -15.36 12.41
CA ILE A 108 -16.37 -16.36 11.57
C ILE A 108 -17.70 -16.70 12.22
N ILE A 109 -18.79 -16.52 11.50
CA ILE A 109 -20.15 -16.88 11.95
C ILE A 109 -20.76 -17.89 11.00
N ASP A 110 -21.72 -18.66 11.51
CA ASP A 110 -22.57 -19.47 10.68
C ASP A 110 -23.52 -18.58 9.89
N ASP A 111 -23.61 -18.80 8.59
CA ASP A 111 -24.59 -18.12 7.76
C ASP A 111 -25.90 -18.93 7.74
N PRO A 112 -26.94 -18.52 8.48
CA PRO A 112 -28.18 -19.28 8.55
C PRO A 112 -29.05 -19.17 7.28
N VAL A 113 -28.63 -18.40 6.30
CA VAL A 113 -29.44 -18.08 5.10
C VAL A 113 -29.10 -18.96 3.91
N GLY A 114 -28.11 -19.82 4.05
CA GLY A 114 -27.75 -20.76 3.00
C GLY A 114 -28.77 -21.89 2.86
N PRO A 115 -29.38 -22.08 1.68
CA PRO A 115 -30.52 -22.99 1.52
C PRO A 115 -30.18 -24.48 1.59
N HIS A 116 -28.99 -24.89 1.73
CA HIS A 116 -28.57 -26.30 1.91
C HIS A 116 -27.27 -26.39 2.67
N SER A 117 -27.23 -25.57 3.66
CA SER A 117 -25.99 -25.41 4.35
C SER A 117 -25.64 -26.64 5.17
N ALA A 118 -24.77 -27.40 4.64
CA ALA A 118 -23.67 -27.79 5.46
C ALA A 118 -22.88 -26.50 5.75
N THR A 119 -23.45 -25.62 6.61
CA THR A 119 -22.86 -24.41 7.16
C THR A 119 -21.88 -23.64 6.26
N PRO A 120 -22.33 -22.77 5.37
CA PRO A 120 -21.44 -21.76 4.83
C PRO A 120 -20.97 -20.86 5.98
N LEU A 121 -19.69 -20.94 6.29
CA LEU A 121 -19.07 -20.04 7.22
C LEU A 121 -18.91 -18.68 6.55
N LYS A 122 -19.32 -17.63 7.21
CA LYS A 122 -19.17 -16.25 6.76
C LYS A 122 -18.20 -15.51 7.65
N THR A 123 -17.23 -14.86 7.06
CA THR A 123 -16.34 -13.97 7.78
C THR A 123 -16.92 -12.56 7.79
N ILE A 124 -17.09 -12.02 8.98
CA ILE A 124 -17.51 -10.62 9.18
C ILE A 124 -16.38 -9.83 9.81
N THR A 125 -16.27 -8.57 9.41
CA THR A 125 -15.34 -7.64 10.04
C THR A 125 -16.01 -6.93 11.20
N LEU A 126 -15.45 -7.08 12.42
CA LEU A 126 -15.95 -6.44 13.62
C LEU A 126 -15.38 -5.04 13.80
N SER A 127 -14.10 -4.87 13.54
CA SER A 127 -13.44 -3.58 13.66
C SER A 127 -12.20 -3.51 12.79
N LYS A 128 -11.89 -2.29 12.37
CA LYS A 128 -10.65 -1.95 11.68
C LYS A 128 -10.08 -0.71 12.34
N THR A 129 -8.86 -0.78 12.83
CA THR A 129 -8.16 0.33 13.47
C THR A 129 -6.81 0.56 12.83
N ILE A 130 -6.36 1.79 12.86
CA ILE A 130 -5.04 2.19 12.33
C ILE A 130 -4.56 3.43 13.09
N SER A 131 -3.26 3.57 13.22
CA SER A 131 -2.64 4.72 13.89
C SER A 131 -1.94 5.61 12.87
N VAL A 132 -2.17 6.90 12.97
CA VAL A 132 -1.53 7.92 12.14
C VAL A 132 -0.73 8.85 13.04
N SER A 133 0.55 9.00 12.73
CA SER A 133 1.45 9.93 13.43
C SER A 133 1.55 11.23 12.64
N LEU A 134 1.40 12.34 13.34
CA LEU A 134 1.42 13.68 12.76
C LEU A 134 2.46 14.56 13.42
N ASP A 135 3.12 15.37 12.63
CA ASP A 135 3.91 16.52 13.09
C ASP A 135 3.12 17.79 12.84
N CYS A 136 2.71 18.41 13.92
CA CYS A 136 1.94 19.65 13.95
C CYS A 136 2.72 20.81 14.59
N THR A 137 4.05 20.74 14.52
CA THR A 137 4.93 21.79 15.06
C THR A 137 5.12 22.99 14.14
#